data_7db49ae61432921ad5b8d416b9c49ce9
#
_entry.id   7db49ae61432921ad5b8d416b9c49ce9
#
_cell.length_a   1.000
_cell.length_b   1.000
_cell.length_c   1.000
_cell.angle_alpha   90.00
_cell.angle_beta   90.00
_cell.angle_gamma   90.00
#
_symmetry.space_group_name_H-M   'P 1'
#
loop_
_entity.id
_entity.type
_entity.pdbx_description
1 polymer ?
#
loop_
_entity_poly.entity_id
_entity_poly.type
_entity_poly.pdbx_seq_one_letter_code
_entity_poly.pdbx_strand_id
1 'polypeptide(L)'
;MSFSRLIVICFMFFLLAAVGGCGDSEGDYRLVTDDDVLLVEVEGAPVTLPMLEFLMEVRGVDEEDTEGMRELLDELIRLRAVANRASEEQVSSRPRVRAERMVKDIEVQYVNYLEHFQSENPVSGEEIRAVYDAQIERAGDRRYQIETIEFAAQAPALKQLDALRGGGMSFQQAIEQATVEGRIARRTDWIDASQVPADFAEVLVATDVGDVVESLLPYQGKWLIVRLAEVDVLAPPSFDEVREGIRRTLVRQQTQSMIEQTYERAEITPMLPLEDAPTE
;
A
#
# COMPACT_ATOMS: atom_id res chain seq x y z
N MET A 1 35.73 42.88 71.25
CA MET A 1 34.82 44.02 71.10
C MET A 1 33.75 43.50 70.10
N SER A 2 32.71 43.16 70.61
CA SER A 2 31.49 43.89 70.88
C SER A 2 30.44 43.67 69.78
N PHE A 3 29.40 43.03 70.20
CA PHE A 3 27.98 43.32 70.01
C PHE A 3 27.41 43.13 68.60
N SER A 4 26.27 42.65 68.35
CA SER A 4 25.03 42.42 69.16
C SER A 4 24.00 41.67 68.26
N ARG A 5 23.35 40.72 68.82
CA ARG A 5 21.93 40.41 68.79
C ARG A 5 21.06 41.18 67.78
N LEU A 6 20.29 40.44 67.00
CA LEU A 6 18.84 40.59 67.10
C LEU A 6 18.11 39.36 66.51
N ILE A 7 17.26 38.81 67.34
CA ILE A 7 16.23 37.83 67.07
C ILE A 7 15.10 38.56 66.35
N VAL A 8 14.61 38.06 65.21
CA VAL A 8 13.25 38.35 64.79
C VAL A 8 12.57 37.05 64.37
N ILE A 9 11.66 36.68 65.18
CA ILE A 9 10.59 35.72 64.98
C ILE A 9 9.65 36.31 63.90
N CYS A 10 9.39 35.57 62.82
CA CYS A 10 8.18 35.86 62.04
C CYS A 10 7.62 34.61 61.42
N PHE A 11 6.58 34.19 62.02
CA PHE A 11 5.31 33.72 61.45
C PHE A 11 5.33 32.83 60.22
N MET A 12 5.19 31.60 60.54
CA MET A 12 4.71 30.51 59.71
C MET A 12 3.29 30.81 59.27
N PHE A 13 3.11 31.22 58.01
CA PHE A 13 1.81 31.20 57.35
C PHE A 13 1.75 29.93 56.49
N PHE A 14 1.08 28.95 57.03
CA PHE A 14 0.68 27.73 56.34
C PHE A 14 -0.48 28.09 55.43
N LEU A 15 -0.20 28.34 54.14
CA LEU A 15 -1.25 28.47 53.14
C LEU A 15 -1.47 27.04 52.60
N LEU A 16 -2.53 26.38 53.07
CA LEU A 16 -3.10 25.21 52.42
C LEU A 16 -3.68 25.69 51.11
N ALA A 17 -2.91 25.51 50.03
CA ALA A 17 -3.46 25.46 48.68
C ALA A 17 -4.14 24.12 48.54
N ALA A 18 -5.47 24.12 48.56
CA ALA A 18 -6.26 23.01 48.10
C ALA A 18 -5.90 22.74 46.61
N VAL A 19 -5.12 21.69 46.37
CA VAL A 19 -4.95 21.17 45.03
C VAL A 19 -6.26 20.47 44.69
N GLY A 20 -7.16 21.24 44.06
CA GLY A 20 -8.29 20.66 43.36
C GLY A 20 -7.73 19.69 42.31
N GLY A 21 -8.12 18.44 42.42
CA GLY A 21 -7.78 17.44 41.42
C GLY A 21 -8.32 17.84 40.05
N CYS A 22 -7.44 18.32 39.18
CA CYS A 22 -7.71 18.32 37.76
C CYS A 22 -7.64 16.86 37.32
N GLY A 23 -8.78 16.26 37.04
CA GLY A 23 -8.86 15.00 36.34
C GLY A 23 -8.22 15.14 34.94
N ASP A 24 -7.65 14.06 34.45
CA ASP A 24 -6.96 13.91 33.18
C ASP A 24 -7.78 14.29 31.93
N SER A 25 -8.16 15.54 31.80
CA SER A 25 -8.67 16.12 30.56
C SER A 25 -7.56 16.71 29.67
N GLU A 26 -6.31 16.67 30.13
CA GLU A 26 -5.16 17.25 29.40
C GLU A 26 -4.86 16.61 28.04
N GLY A 27 -5.35 15.39 27.75
CA GLY A 27 -5.07 14.71 26.50
C GLY A 27 -5.76 15.35 25.28
N ASP A 28 -7.01 15.73 25.42
CA ASP A 28 -7.84 16.27 24.32
C ASP A 28 -7.51 17.74 23.98
N TYR A 29 -7.09 18.53 24.96
CA TYR A 29 -6.73 19.95 24.76
C TYR A 29 -5.41 20.14 23.99
N ARG A 30 -4.54 19.15 23.92
CA ARG A 30 -3.27 19.26 23.19
C ARG A 30 -3.45 19.28 21.67
N LEU A 31 -4.59 18.85 21.16
CA LEU A 31 -4.92 18.87 19.73
C LEU A 31 -5.62 20.15 19.30
N VAL A 32 -6.09 20.98 20.25
CA VAL A 32 -6.71 22.27 19.97
C VAL A 32 -5.63 23.35 20.03
N THR A 33 -5.57 24.17 18.98
CA THR A 33 -4.61 25.27 18.84
C THR A 33 -5.30 26.62 19.06
N ASP A 34 -4.52 27.69 19.28
CA ASP A 34 -5.05 29.05 19.44
C ASP A 34 -5.74 29.58 18.16
N ASP A 35 -5.47 28.96 17.01
CA ASP A 35 -6.07 29.32 15.72
C ASP A 35 -7.41 28.62 15.47
N ASP A 36 -7.77 27.60 16.27
CA ASP A 36 -9.02 26.87 16.11
C ASP A 36 -10.22 27.70 16.52
N VAL A 37 -11.21 27.81 15.64
CA VAL A 37 -12.47 28.48 15.95
C VAL A 37 -13.29 27.58 16.88
N LEU A 38 -13.51 28.05 18.11
CA LEU A 38 -14.33 27.38 19.09
C LEU A 38 -15.83 27.63 18.81
N LEU A 39 -16.60 26.57 18.63
CA LEU A 39 -18.04 26.64 18.39
C LEU A 39 -18.82 26.56 19.70
N VAL A 40 -18.47 25.62 20.59
CA VAL A 40 -19.14 25.45 21.89
C VAL A 40 -18.20 24.72 22.86
N GLU A 41 -18.39 24.95 24.14
CA GLU A 41 -17.77 24.16 25.22
C GLU A 41 -18.82 23.28 25.90
N VAL A 42 -18.48 22.02 26.10
CA VAL A 42 -19.31 21.06 26.84
C VAL A 42 -18.58 20.71 28.14
N GLU A 43 -19.04 21.24 29.27
CA GLU A 43 -18.39 21.08 30.58
C GLU A 43 -16.90 21.46 30.54
N GLY A 44 -16.60 22.56 29.84
CA GLY A 44 -15.23 23.07 29.66
C GLY A 44 -14.43 22.37 28.56
N ALA A 45 -14.92 21.31 27.94
CA ALA A 45 -14.26 20.65 26.83
C ALA A 45 -14.70 21.24 25.48
N PRO A 46 -13.74 21.59 24.58
CA PRO A 46 -14.04 22.30 23.35
C PRO A 46 -14.65 21.39 22.26
N VAL A 47 -15.56 22.00 21.50
CA VAL A 47 -15.99 21.54 20.17
C VAL A 47 -15.66 22.65 19.19
N THR A 48 -14.79 22.34 18.20
CA THR A 48 -14.22 23.33 17.30
C THR A 48 -14.81 23.25 15.89
N LEU A 49 -14.62 24.29 15.10
CA LEU A 49 -15.03 24.30 13.70
C LEU A 49 -14.34 23.20 12.89
N PRO A 50 -13.01 22.95 13.01
CA PRO A 50 -12.38 21.84 12.32
C PRO A 50 -13.00 20.46 12.62
N MET A 51 -13.52 20.24 13.84
CA MET A 51 -14.25 19.00 14.16
C MET A 51 -15.56 18.88 13.39
N LEU A 52 -16.29 19.99 13.24
CA LEU A 52 -17.53 20.02 12.46
C LEU A 52 -17.25 19.83 10.96
N GLU A 53 -16.27 20.54 10.41
CA GLU A 53 -15.85 20.43 9.00
C GLU A 53 -15.44 19.00 8.66
N PHE A 54 -14.65 18.35 9.53
CA PHE A 54 -14.29 16.95 9.37
C PHE A 54 -15.52 16.02 9.31
N LEU A 55 -16.51 16.22 10.21
CA LEU A 55 -17.72 15.40 10.16
C LEU A 55 -18.57 15.71 8.92
N MET A 56 -18.63 16.95 8.48
CA MET A 56 -19.34 17.33 7.24
C MET A 56 -18.72 16.59 6.04
N GLU A 57 -17.40 16.59 5.92
CA GLU A 57 -16.69 15.86 4.87
C GLU A 57 -17.00 14.35 4.91
N VAL A 58 -16.87 13.73 6.09
CA VAL A 58 -17.11 12.28 6.26
C VAL A 58 -18.57 11.88 6.00
N ARG A 59 -19.53 12.77 6.31
CA ARG A 59 -20.98 12.52 6.13
C ARG A 59 -21.53 13.02 4.79
N GLY A 60 -20.71 13.76 4.01
CA GLY A 60 -21.13 14.35 2.75
C GLY A 60 -22.19 15.44 2.92
N VAL A 61 -22.06 16.27 3.95
CA VAL A 61 -22.92 17.41 4.23
C VAL A 61 -22.26 18.66 3.65
N ASP A 62 -22.98 19.35 2.75
CA ASP A 62 -22.49 20.56 2.10
C ASP A 62 -22.51 21.78 3.03
N GLU A 63 -21.64 22.76 2.80
CA GLU A 63 -21.56 24.00 3.58
C GLU A 63 -22.84 24.86 3.50
N GLU A 64 -23.66 24.69 2.45
CA GLU A 64 -24.93 25.36 2.28
C GLU A 64 -26.08 24.67 3.06
N ASP A 65 -25.89 23.43 3.50
CA ASP A 65 -26.88 22.68 4.29
C ASP A 65 -26.82 23.07 5.78
N THR A 66 -27.43 24.19 6.10
CA THR A 66 -27.49 24.72 7.48
C THR A 66 -28.18 23.76 8.46
N GLU A 67 -29.17 22.96 8.01
CA GLU A 67 -29.84 22.00 8.88
C GLU A 67 -28.94 20.79 9.16
N GLY A 68 -28.28 20.24 8.14
CA GLY A 68 -27.30 19.17 8.29
C GLY A 68 -26.14 19.59 9.20
N MET A 69 -25.61 20.80 9.04
CA MET A 69 -24.57 21.33 9.95
C MET A 69 -25.05 21.41 11.41
N ARG A 70 -26.30 21.84 11.64
CA ARG A 70 -26.85 21.90 13.00
C ARG A 70 -26.99 20.50 13.62
N GLU A 71 -27.44 19.52 12.83
CA GLU A 71 -27.57 18.14 13.29
C GLU A 71 -26.20 17.54 13.65
N LEU A 72 -25.16 17.80 12.84
CA LEU A 72 -23.79 17.34 13.12
C LEU A 72 -23.19 18.01 14.35
N LEU A 73 -23.44 19.31 14.54
CA LEU A 73 -22.99 20.00 15.76
C LEU A 73 -23.67 19.42 17.02
N ASP A 74 -24.97 19.14 16.94
CA ASP A 74 -25.70 18.45 18.01
C ASP A 74 -25.14 17.04 18.28
N GLU A 75 -24.77 16.31 17.24
CA GLU A 75 -24.09 15.00 17.36
C GLU A 75 -22.77 15.17 18.11
N LEU A 76 -21.92 16.14 17.72
CA LEU A 76 -20.64 16.43 18.39
C LEU A 76 -20.81 16.77 19.87
N ILE A 77 -21.80 17.61 20.18
CA ILE A 77 -22.10 17.96 21.57
C ILE A 77 -22.46 16.75 22.42
N ARG A 78 -23.31 15.86 21.89
CA ARG A 78 -23.69 14.62 22.58
C ARG A 78 -22.49 13.67 22.74
N LEU A 79 -21.67 13.51 21.70
CA LEU A 79 -20.44 12.71 21.76
C LEU A 79 -19.48 13.26 22.82
N ARG A 80 -19.30 14.59 22.86
CA ARG A 80 -18.45 15.27 23.85
C ARG A 80 -18.95 15.07 25.27
N ALA A 81 -20.24 15.24 25.53
CA ALA A 81 -20.82 15.02 26.83
C ALA A 81 -20.62 13.58 27.36
N VAL A 82 -20.82 12.59 26.49
CA VAL A 82 -20.57 11.19 26.86
C VAL A 82 -19.07 10.91 27.06
N ALA A 83 -18.19 11.51 26.25
CA ALA A 83 -16.74 11.38 26.41
C ALA A 83 -16.25 12.01 27.73
N ASN A 84 -16.82 13.18 28.15
CA ASN A 84 -16.51 13.77 29.43
C ASN A 84 -16.90 12.83 30.58
N ARG A 85 -18.10 12.24 30.51
CA ARG A 85 -18.54 11.25 31.49
C ARG A 85 -17.64 10.00 31.55
N ALA A 86 -17.20 9.53 30.41
CA ALA A 86 -16.25 8.42 30.34
C ALA A 86 -14.88 8.75 30.98
N SER A 87 -14.46 10.02 30.90
CA SER A 87 -13.25 10.51 31.56
C SER A 87 -13.42 10.60 33.06
N GLU A 88 -14.55 11.15 33.57
CA GLU A 88 -14.89 11.20 35.00
C GLU A 88 -14.93 9.80 35.63
N GLU A 89 -15.49 8.80 34.92
CA GLU A 89 -15.56 7.42 35.37
C GLU A 89 -14.28 6.62 35.11
N GLN A 90 -13.21 7.29 34.68
CA GLN A 90 -11.91 6.68 34.37
C GLN A 90 -11.96 5.57 33.30
N VAL A 91 -12.99 5.52 32.46
CA VAL A 91 -13.07 4.59 31.34
C VAL A 91 -11.98 4.87 30.32
N SER A 92 -11.72 6.15 30.05
CA SER A 92 -10.68 6.61 29.10
C SER A 92 -9.26 6.21 29.53
N SER A 93 -9.01 6.01 30.81
CA SER A 93 -7.71 5.63 31.37
C SER A 93 -7.47 4.11 31.39
N ARG A 94 -8.44 3.28 31.00
CA ARG A 94 -8.28 1.82 30.93
C ARG A 94 -7.21 1.45 29.89
N PRO A 95 -6.34 0.48 30.16
CA PRO A 95 -5.22 0.14 29.28
C PRO A 95 -5.63 -0.12 27.82
N ARG A 96 -6.74 -0.85 27.62
CA ARG A 96 -7.28 -1.13 26.28
C ARG A 96 -7.71 0.14 25.54
N VAL A 97 -8.42 1.06 26.21
CA VAL A 97 -8.91 2.29 25.59
C VAL A 97 -7.75 3.22 25.23
N ARG A 98 -6.73 3.33 26.10
CA ARG A 98 -5.51 4.07 25.77
C ARG A 98 -4.78 3.47 24.57
N ALA A 99 -4.63 2.14 24.53
CA ALA A 99 -3.98 1.48 23.40
C ALA A 99 -4.74 1.72 22.08
N GLU A 100 -6.07 1.63 22.11
CA GLU A 100 -6.92 1.91 20.95
C GLU A 100 -6.75 3.36 20.46
N ARG A 101 -6.77 4.34 21.38
CA ARG A 101 -6.52 5.75 21.02
C ARG A 101 -5.15 5.95 20.41
N MET A 102 -4.11 5.37 21.01
CA MET A 102 -2.73 5.48 20.47
C MET A 102 -2.61 4.88 19.07
N VAL A 103 -3.23 3.74 18.82
CA VAL A 103 -3.22 3.12 17.47
C VAL A 103 -3.98 3.99 16.47
N LYS A 104 -5.16 4.52 16.87
CA LYS A 104 -5.95 5.44 16.01
C LYS A 104 -5.20 6.72 15.66
N ASP A 105 -4.47 7.30 16.63
CA ASP A 105 -3.63 8.47 16.37
C ASP A 105 -2.52 8.18 15.37
N ILE A 106 -1.84 7.02 15.50
CA ILE A 106 -0.84 6.58 14.53
C ILE A 106 -1.47 6.38 13.14
N GLU A 107 -2.64 5.75 13.04
CA GLU A 107 -3.35 5.55 11.78
C GLU A 107 -3.70 6.88 11.10
N VAL A 108 -4.19 7.86 11.87
CA VAL A 108 -4.51 9.21 11.37
C VAL A 108 -3.24 9.89 10.82
N GLN A 109 -2.15 9.90 11.59
CA GLN A 109 -0.88 10.48 11.16
C GLN A 109 -0.35 9.79 9.89
N TYR A 110 -0.43 8.46 9.83
CA TYR A 110 0.02 7.68 8.68
C TYR A 110 -0.75 8.05 7.40
N VAL A 111 -2.07 8.04 7.44
CA VAL A 111 -2.92 8.35 6.26
C VAL A 111 -2.67 9.78 5.78
N ASN A 112 -2.71 10.76 6.69
CA ASN A 112 -2.47 12.17 6.33
C ASN A 112 -1.07 12.42 5.78
N TYR A 113 -0.05 11.71 6.30
CA TYR A 113 1.29 11.81 5.75
C TYR A 113 1.38 11.23 4.32
N LEU A 114 0.69 10.13 4.03
CA LEU A 114 0.65 9.59 2.67
C LEU A 114 -0.02 10.56 1.68
N GLU A 115 -1.11 11.19 2.06
CA GLU A 115 -1.80 12.20 1.25
C GLU A 115 -0.90 13.42 1.01
N HIS A 116 -0.27 13.92 2.06
CA HIS A 116 0.71 15.01 1.96
C HIS A 116 1.86 14.63 1.02
N PHE A 117 2.46 13.44 1.18
CA PHE A 117 3.54 12.96 0.31
C PHE A 117 3.11 12.91 -1.15
N GLN A 118 1.91 12.40 -1.44
CA GLN A 118 1.38 12.31 -2.81
C GLN A 118 1.11 13.69 -3.41
N SER A 119 0.66 14.66 -2.61
CA SER A 119 0.43 16.04 -3.06
C SER A 119 1.74 16.77 -3.38
N GLU A 120 2.79 16.55 -2.58
CA GLU A 120 4.10 17.15 -2.81
C GLU A 120 4.93 16.45 -3.91
N ASN A 121 4.57 15.20 -4.24
CA ASN A 121 5.28 14.39 -5.23
C ASN A 121 4.32 13.88 -6.34
N PRO A 122 3.68 14.78 -7.09
CA PRO A 122 2.74 14.38 -8.13
C PRO A 122 3.46 13.66 -9.28
N VAL A 123 2.91 12.55 -9.73
CA VAL A 123 3.39 11.86 -10.94
C VAL A 123 3.15 12.75 -12.15
N SER A 124 4.22 13.08 -12.87
CA SER A 124 4.20 13.95 -14.06
C SER A 124 3.63 13.21 -15.28
N GLY A 125 3.14 14.00 -16.24
CA GLY A 125 2.72 13.46 -17.53
C GLY A 125 3.87 12.83 -18.33
N GLU A 126 5.11 13.33 -18.14
CA GLU A 126 6.31 12.81 -18.79
C GLU A 126 6.69 11.43 -18.24
N GLU A 127 6.61 11.21 -16.94
CA GLU A 127 6.84 9.89 -16.32
C GLU A 127 5.83 8.86 -16.82
N ILE A 128 4.55 9.23 -16.88
CA ILE A 128 3.49 8.35 -17.39
C ILE A 128 3.77 7.99 -18.85
N ARG A 129 4.17 8.98 -19.66
CA ARG A 129 4.48 8.78 -21.07
C ARG A 129 5.70 7.88 -21.26
N ALA A 130 6.77 8.09 -20.48
CA ALA A 130 7.96 7.26 -20.52
C ALA A 130 7.67 5.79 -20.21
N VAL A 131 6.82 5.52 -19.21
CA VAL A 131 6.38 4.15 -18.89
C VAL A 131 5.58 3.54 -20.04
N TYR A 132 4.65 4.29 -20.63
CA TYR A 132 3.88 3.82 -21.79
C TYR A 132 4.79 3.47 -22.96
N ASP A 133 5.68 4.38 -23.36
CA ASP A 133 6.58 4.19 -24.50
C ASP A 133 7.52 2.99 -24.27
N ALA A 134 8.05 2.82 -23.06
CA ALA A 134 8.85 1.66 -22.71
C ALA A 134 8.05 0.33 -22.73
N GLN A 135 6.77 0.35 -22.36
CA GLN A 135 5.89 -0.83 -22.47
C GLN A 135 5.62 -1.20 -23.92
N ILE A 136 5.33 -0.20 -24.77
CA ILE A 136 5.11 -0.42 -26.21
C ILE A 136 6.38 -0.96 -26.88
N GLU A 137 7.53 -0.34 -26.62
CA GLU A 137 8.82 -0.80 -27.14
C GLU A 137 9.09 -2.27 -26.74
N ARG A 138 8.84 -2.60 -25.49
CA ARG A 138 9.04 -3.96 -24.97
C ARG A 138 8.04 -4.97 -25.53
N ALA A 139 6.78 -4.58 -25.73
CA ALA A 139 5.76 -5.44 -26.31
C ALA A 139 6.03 -5.74 -27.80
N GLY A 140 6.64 -4.79 -28.51
CA GLY A 140 6.89 -4.87 -29.94
C GLY A 140 5.62 -4.65 -30.76
N ASP A 141 5.66 -5.05 -32.02
CA ASP A 141 4.58 -4.89 -33.01
C ASP A 141 3.82 -6.17 -33.31
N ARG A 142 4.13 -7.28 -32.60
CA ARG A 142 3.58 -8.62 -32.85
C ARG A 142 3.07 -9.28 -31.59
N ARG A 143 2.07 -10.09 -31.75
CA ARG A 143 1.57 -11.05 -30.77
C ARG A 143 1.70 -12.47 -31.32
N TYR A 144 1.88 -13.40 -30.42
CA TYR A 144 2.22 -14.79 -30.73
C TYR A 144 1.25 -15.73 -30.04
N GLN A 145 0.88 -16.82 -30.73
CA GLN A 145 0.37 -18.02 -30.09
C GLN A 145 1.41 -19.12 -30.18
N ILE A 146 1.74 -19.71 -29.07
CA ILE A 146 2.72 -20.77 -28.99
C ILE A 146 2.10 -22.05 -28.44
N GLU A 147 2.61 -23.15 -28.87
CA GLU A 147 2.35 -24.48 -28.30
C GLU A 147 3.57 -24.92 -27.51
N THR A 148 3.34 -25.38 -26.28
CA THR A 148 4.42 -25.75 -25.37
C THR A 148 4.25 -27.17 -24.85
N ILE A 149 5.37 -27.86 -24.62
CA ILE A 149 5.43 -29.12 -23.88
C ILE A 149 6.41 -28.93 -22.73
N GLU A 150 5.95 -29.19 -21.50
CA GLU A 150 6.73 -28.97 -20.27
C GLU A 150 7.46 -30.24 -19.83
N PHE A 151 8.72 -30.09 -19.41
CA PHE A 151 9.54 -31.13 -18.84
C PHE A 151 10.12 -30.71 -17.49
N ALA A 152 10.13 -31.64 -16.55
CA ALA A 152 10.76 -31.42 -15.25
C ALA A 152 12.31 -31.50 -15.31
N ALA A 153 12.85 -32.22 -16.33
CA ALA A 153 14.30 -32.43 -16.51
C ALA A 153 14.74 -32.11 -17.94
N GLN A 154 15.95 -31.62 -18.09
CA GLN A 154 16.51 -31.20 -19.37
C GLN A 154 16.76 -32.36 -20.33
N ALA A 155 17.31 -33.45 -19.83
CA ALA A 155 17.73 -34.58 -20.69
C ALA A 155 16.58 -35.22 -21.52
N PRO A 156 15.41 -35.54 -20.96
CA PRO A 156 14.26 -36.00 -21.73
C PRO A 156 13.71 -34.94 -22.69
N ALA A 157 13.76 -33.64 -22.31
CA ALA A 157 13.36 -32.57 -23.20
C ALA A 157 14.26 -32.45 -24.43
N LEU A 158 15.60 -32.52 -24.26
CA LEU A 158 16.55 -32.51 -25.36
C LEU A 158 16.32 -33.67 -26.30
N LYS A 159 16.17 -34.89 -25.77
CA LYS A 159 15.89 -36.08 -26.60
C LYS A 159 14.65 -35.92 -27.47
N GLN A 160 13.59 -35.33 -26.92
CA GLN A 160 12.36 -35.10 -27.66
C GLN A 160 12.51 -33.98 -28.70
N LEU A 161 13.22 -32.88 -28.32
CA LEU A 161 13.54 -31.81 -29.26
C LEU A 161 14.34 -32.32 -30.47
N ASP A 162 15.37 -33.17 -30.26
CA ASP A 162 16.15 -33.77 -31.31
C ASP A 162 15.29 -34.64 -32.24
N ALA A 163 14.34 -35.41 -31.69
CA ALA A 163 13.41 -36.22 -32.49
C ALA A 163 12.47 -35.36 -33.36
N LEU A 164 12.02 -34.21 -32.83
CA LEU A 164 11.21 -33.24 -33.57
C LEU A 164 12.01 -32.58 -34.69
N ARG A 165 13.24 -32.13 -34.41
CA ARG A 165 14.13 -31.50 -35.42
C ARG A 165 14.61 -32.45 -36.48
N GLY A 166 14.83 -33.70 -36.11
CA GLY A 166 15.24 -34.77 -37.06
C GLY A 166 14.09 -35.30 -37.92
N GLY A 167 12.87 -34.79 -37.77
CA GLY A 167 11.70 -35.28 -38.54
C GLY A 167 11.20 -36.66 -38.10
N GLY A 168 11.76 -37.25 -37.05
CA GLY A 168 11.35 -38.55 -36.51
C GLY A 168 9.98 -38.53 -35.80
N MET A 169 9.45 -37.34 -35.51
CA MET A 169 8.18 -37.16 -34.85
C MET A 169 7.58 -35.81 -35.25
N SER A 170 6.26 -35.72 -35.38
CA SER A 170 5.57 -34.44 -35.52
C SER A 170 5.28 -33.81 -34.16
N PHE A 171 5.10 -32.49 -34.12
CA PHE A 171 4.77 -31.81 -32.87
C PHE A 171 3.43 -32.28 -32.25
N GLN A 172 2.47 -32.62 -33.13
CA GLN A 172 1.19 -33.18 -32.71
C GLN A 172 1.36 -34.56 -32.00
N GLN A 173 2.22 -35.43 -32.56
CA GLN A 173 2.55 -36.70 -31.90
C GLN A 173 3.27 -36.48 -30.56
N ALA A 174 4.11 -35.44 -30.46
CA ALA A 174 4.77 -35.08 -29.20
C ALA A 174 3.78 -34.61 -28.14
N ILE A 175 2.74 -33.85 -28.52
CA ILE A 175 1.63 -33.44 -27.62
C ILE A 175 0.84 -34.68 -27.14
N GLU A 176 0.48 -35.58 -28.04
CA GLU A 176 -0.24 -36.80 -27.68
C GLU A 176 0.58 -37.69 -26.73
N GLN A 177 1.87 -37.86 -26.99
CA GLN A 177 2.77 -38.55 -26.07
C GLN A 177 2.88 -37.86 -24.71
N ALA A 178 3.02 -36.53 -24.68
CA ALA A 178 3.06 -35.75 -23.44
C ALA A 178 1.79 -35.96 -22.61
N THR A 179 0.62 -35.98 -23.25
CA THR A 179 -0.67 -36.21 -22.60
C THR A 179 -0.74 -37.60 -22.00
N VAL A 180 -0.30 -38.65 -22.73
CA VAL A 180 -0.25 -40.04 -22.21
C VAL A 180 0.70 -40.17 -21.02
N GLU A 181 1.81 -39.45 -21.03
CA GLU A 181 2.82 -39.43 -19.96
C GLU A 181 2.46 -38.48 -18.79
N GLY A 182 1.31 -37.80 -18.84
CA GLY A 182 0.85 -36.88 -17.80
C GLY A 182 1.65 -35.59 -17.76
N ARG A 183 2.34 -35.21 -18.83
CA ARG A 183 3.03 -33.90 -18.96
C ARG A 183 2.06 -32.84 -19.44
N ILE A 184 2.36 -31.59 -19.11
CA ILE A 184 1.57 -30.44 -19.56
C ILE A 184 1.98 -30.14 -20.99
N ALA A 185 1.00 -30.16 -21.88
CA ALA A 185 1.10 -29.66 -23.25
C ALA A 185 -0.09 -28.74 -23.50
N ARG A 186 0.19 -27.52 -23.96
CA ARG A 186 -0.87 -26.50 -24.13
C ARG A 186 -0.53 -25.53 -25.24
N ARG A 187 -1.58 -24.95 -25.83
CA ARG A 187 -1.50 -23.73 -26.63
C ARG A 187 -1.82 -22.54 -25.74
N THR A 188 -1.05 -21.49 -25.88
CA THR A 188 -1.30 -20.24 -25.12
C THR A 188 -2.41 -19.43 -25.77
N ASP A 189 -3.01 -18.50 -25.00
CA ASP A 189 -3.67 -17.33 -25.57
C ASP A 189 -2.64 -16.47 -26.31
N TRP A 190 -3.09 -15.38 -26.92
CA TRP A 190 -2.19 -14.41 -27.55
C TRP A 190 -1.29 -13.76 -26.49
N ILE A 191 0.01 -13.84 -26.71
CA ILE A 191 1.05 -13.22 -25.87
C ILE A 191 1.89 -12.27 -26.72
N ASP A 192 2.42 -11.21 -26.12
CA ASP A 192 3.41 -10.33 -26.72
C ASP A 192 4.81 -10.53 -26.09
N ALA A 193 5.81 -9.88 -26.66
CA ALA A 193 7.19 -10.01 -26.20
C ALA A 193 7.42 -9.57 -24.76
N SER A 194 6.57 -8.69 -24.20
CA SER A 194 6.70 -8.20 -22.81
C SER A 194 6.27 -9.22 -21.76
N GLN A 195 5.52 -10.25 -22.15
CA GLN A 195 4.95 -11.26 -21.25
C GLN A 195 5.86 -12.47 -21.02
N VAL A 196 6.99 -12.52 -21.71
CA VAL A 196 8.00 -13.58 -21.59
C VAL A 196 9.39 -12.98 -21.28
N PRO A 197 10.35 -13.77 -20.75
CA PRO A 197 11.73 -13.33 -20.62
C PRO A 197 12.32 -12.85 -21.95
N ALA A 198 13.25 -11.89 -21.91
CA ALA A 198 13.80 -11.25 -23.11
C ALA A 198 14.45 -12.24 -24.09
N ASP A 199 15.24 -13.19 -23.58
CA ASP A 199 15.85 -14.28 -24.36
C ASP A 199 14.80 -15.17 -25.02
N PHE A 200 13.67 -15.41 -24.36
CA PHE A 200 12.55 -16.15 -24.96
C PHE A 200 11.87 -15.32 -26.07
N ALA A 201 11.65 -14.02 -25.85
CA ALA A 201 11.09 -13.14 -26.88
C ALA A 201 11.96 -13.10 -28.15
N GLU A 202 13.28 -12.95 -27.99
CA GLU A 202 14.23 -12.96 -29.12
C GLU A 202 14.11 -14.23 -29.97
N VAL A 203 13.99 -15.37 -29.32
CA VAL A 203 13.84 -16.66 -30.01
C VAL A 203 12.51 -16.76 -30.76
N LEU A 204 11.40 -16.25 -30.15
CA LEU A 204 10.09 -16.22 -30.82
C LEU A 204 10.10 -15.35 -32.07
N VAL A 205 10.74 -14.19 -32.01
CA VAL A 205 10.87 -13.28 -33.17
C VAL A 205 11.65 -13.91 -34.31
N ALA A 206 12.65 -14.76 -34.00
CA ALA A 206 13.51 -15.43 -34.97
C ALA A 206 12.93 -16.73 -35.54
N THR A 207 11.82 -17.23 -34.99
CA THR A 207 11.21 -18.51 -35.39
C THR A 207 10.09 -18.27 -36.40
N ASP A 208 10.05 -19.08 -37.47
CA ASP A 208 8.97 -19.05 -38.46
C ASP A 208 7.69 -19.74 -37.93
N VAL A 209 6.53 -19.29 -38.43
CA VAL A 209 5.23 -19.87 -38.06
C VAL A 209 5.17 -21.33 -38.49
N GLY A 210 4.84 -22.20 -37.55
CA GLY A 210 4.77 -23.65 -37.71
C GLY A 210 6.04 -24.37 -37.23
N ASP A 211 7.13 -23.65 -37.02
CA ASP A 211 8.41 -24.25 -36.65
C ASP A 211 8.55 -24.42 -35.12
N VAL A 212 9.39 -25.39 -34.75
CA VAL A 212 9.80 -25.65 -33.38
C VAL A 212 11.08 -24.87 -33.10
N VAL A 213 11.08 -24.16 -31.97
CA VAL A 213 12.24 -23.42 -31.47
C VAL A 213 13.46 -24.36 -31.37
N GLU A 214 14.60 -23.91 -31.84
CA GLU A 214 15.79 -24.74 -31.94
C GLU A 214 16.41 -25.16 -30.61
N SER A 215 16.12 -24.45 -29.54
CA SER A 215 16.66 -24.69 -28.21
C SER A 215 15.55 -24.90 -27.17
N LEU A 216 15.89 -25.57 -26.07
CA LEU A 216 15.02 -25.64 -24.93
C LEU A 216 14.97 -24.29 -24.25
N LEU A 217 13.77 -23.87 -23.84
CA LEU A 217 13.57 -22.63 -23.10
C LEU A 217 13.33 -22.93 -21.63
N PRO A 218 14.16 -22.42 -20.70
CA PRO A 218 13.90 -22.53 -19.27
C PRO A 218 12.79 -21.53 -18.87
N TYR A 219 11.78 -22.01 -18.18
CA TYR A 219 10.70 -21.16 -17.69
C TYR A 219 10.12 -21.71 -16.39
N GLN A 220 10.10 -20.90 -15.33
CA GLN A 220 9.55 -21.24 -14.01
C GLN A 220 10.04 -22.59 -13.45
N GLY A 221 11.35 -22.90 -13.61
CA GLY A 221 11.94 -24.15 -13.14
C GLY A 221 11.62 -25.40 -13.98
N LYS A 222 11.05 -25.20 -15.16
CA LYS A 222 10.75 -26.24 -16.15
C LYS A 222 11.57 -26.01 -17.43
N TRP A 223 11.61 -27.03 -18.28
CA TRP A 223 12.16 -26.97 -19.63
C TRP A 223 11.02 -27.06 -20.63
N LEU A 224 10.94 -26.09 -21.53
CA LEU A 224 9.89 -26.01 -22.54
C LEU A 224 10.46 -26.40 -23.92
N ILE A 225 9.73 -27.23 -24.63
CA ILE A 225 9.79 -27.32 -26.09
C ILE A 225 8.66 -26.43 -26.60
N VAL A 226 8.97 -25.50 -27.50
CA VAL A 226 8.04 -24.50 -28.00
C VAL A 226 7.93 -24.59 -29.51
N ARG A 227 6.69 -24.50 -30.00
CA ARG A 227 6.38 -24.32 -31.41
C ARG A 227 5.63 -23.01 -31.60
N LEU A 228 6.04 -22.20 -32.56
CA LEU A 228 5.32 -21.00 -32.94
C LEU A 228 4.10 -21.38 -33.77
N ALA A 229 2.90 -21.26 -33.20
CA ALA A 229 1.67 -21.67 -33.86
C ALA A 229 1.12 -20.61 -34.80
N GLU A 230 1.04 -19.37 -34.30
CA GLU A 230 0.50 -18.23 -35.07
C GLU A 230 1.21 -16.92 -34.64
N VAL A 231 1.26 -15.98 -35.57
CA VAL A 231 1.73 -14.60 -35.35
C VAL A 231 0.67 -13.64 -35.92
N ASP A 232 0.40 -12.58 -35.20
CA ASP A 232 -0.49 -11.52 -35.63
C ASP A 232 0.07 -10.15 -35.23
N VAL A 233 -0.45 -9.11 -35.81
CA VAL A 233 -0.06 -7.73 -35.47
C VAL A 233 -0.61 -7.37 -34.10
N LEU A 234 0.24 -6.84 -33.24
CA LEU A 234 -0.17 -6.28 -31.96
C LEU A 234 -0.70 -4.86 -32.19
N ALA A 235 -1.94 -4.63 -31.80
CA ALA A 235 -2.53 -3.30 -31.71
C ALA A 235 -2.57 -2.89 -30.23
N PRO A 236 -1.55 -2.18 -29.73
CA PRO A 236 -1.54 -1.79 -28.32
C PRO A 236 -2.65 -0.77 -28.03
N PRO A 237 -3.15 -0.70 -26.79
CA PRO A 237 -4.09 0.31 -26.40
C PRO A 237 -3.47 1.70 -26.56
N SER A 238 -4.29 2.69 -26.84
CA SER A 238 -3.83 4.08 -26.95
C SER A 238 -3.34 4.61 -25.57
N PHE A 239 -2.47 5.62 -25.61
CA PHE A 239 -1.97 6.28 -24.40
C PHE A 239 -3.11 6.76 -23.50
N ASP A 240 -4.16 7.36 -24.07
CA ASP A 240 -5.26 7.92 -23.31
C ASP A 240 -6.09 6.84 -22.60
N GLU A 241 -6.21 5.65 -23.19
CA GLU A 241 -6.92 4.52 -22.57
C GLU A 241 -6.20 3.97 -21.33
N VAL A 242 -4.88 4.00 -21.31
CA VAL A 242 -4.08 3.38 -20.22
C VAL A 242 -3.46 4.39 -19.26
N ARG A 243 -3.45 5.67 -19.63
CA ARG A 243 -2.79 6.75 -18.89
C ARG A 243 -3.11 6.74 -17.39
N GLU A 244 -4.39 6.62 -17.04
CA GLU A 244 -4.81 6.66 -15.64
C GLU A 244 -4.43 5.38 -14.88
N GLY A 245 -4.37 4.24 -15.56
CA GLY A 245 -3.86 2.99 -15.01
C GLY A 245 -2.37 3.08 -14.67
N ILE A 246 -1.58 3.63 -15.59
CA ILE A 246 -0.14 3.85 -15.39
C ILE A 246 0.09 4.84 -14.23
N ARG A 247 -0.64 5.97 -14.20
CA ARG A 247 -0.55 6.94 -13.10
C ARG A 247 -0.77 6.27 -11.74
N ARG A 248 -1.86 5.53 -11.57
CA ARG A 248 -2.15 4.83 -10.30
C ARG A 248 -1.06 3.85 -9.90
N THR A 249 -0.46 3.19 -10.87
CA THR A 249 0.65 2.26 -10.61
C THR A 249 1.90 3.01 -10.13
N LEU A 250 2.25 4.12 -10.77
CA LEU A 250 3.40 4.95 -10.37
C LEU A 250 3.20 5.56 -8.98
N VAL A 251 2.02 6.13 -8.69
CA VAL A 251 1.70 6.65 -7.35
C VAL A 251 1.87 5.58 -6.28
N ARG A 252 1.34 4.37 -6.53
CA ARG A 252 1.48 3.25 -5.59
C ARG A 252 2.94 2.85 -5.40
N GLN A 253 3.74 2.79 -6.46
CA GLN A 253 5.17 2.46 -6.39
C GLN A 253 5.97 3.52 -5.62
N GLN A 254 5.74 4.81 -5.87
CA GLN A 254 6.36 5.90 -5.13
C GLN A 254 6.01 5.84 -3.64
N THR A 255 4.73 5.67 -3.32
CA THR A 255 4.25 5.56 -1.94
C THR A 255 4.88 4.36 -1.23
N GLN A 256 4.91 3.20 -1.87
CA GLN A 256 5.53 1.99 -1.30
C GLN A 256 7.03 2.19 -1.06
N SER A 257 7.73 2.77 -2.02
CA SER A 257 9.16 3.07 -1.89
C SER A 257 9.45 4.04 -0.74
N MET A 258 8.60 5.06 -0.57
CA MET A 258 8.71 6.00 0.54
C MET A 258 8.52 5.30 1.90
N ILE A 259 7.50 4.44 2.02
CA ILE A 259 7.25 3.67 3.25
C ILE A 259 8.46 2.81 3.60
N GLU A 260 8.99 2.06 2.64
CA GLU A 260 10.17 1.18 2.83
C GLU A 260 11.39 1.98 3.26
N GLN A 261 11.70 3.09 2.58
CA GLN A 261 12.81 3.97 2.93
C GLN A 261 12.64 4.61 4.31
N THR A 262 11.42 4.95 4.70
CA THR A 262 11.13 5.50 6.03
C THR A 262 11.35 4.44 7.10
N TYR A 263 10.89 3.21 6.86
CA TYR A 263 11.10 2.08 7.77
C TYR A 263 12.59 1.72 7.91
N GLU A 264 13.34 1.66 6.80
CA GLU A 264 14.78 1.35 6.82
C GLU A 264 15.63 2.37 7.59
N ARG A 265 15.19 3.64 7.59
CA ARG A 265 15.87 4.73 8.32
C ARG A 265 15.44 4.85 9.77
N ALA A 266 14.39 4.17 10.15
CA ALA A 266 13.88 4.23 11.52
C ALA A 266 14.86 3.53 12.50
N GLU A 267 15.19 4.21 13.59
CA GLU A 267 15.92 3.59 14.70
C GLU A 267 14.96 2.73 15.51
N ILE A 268 15.07 1.41 15.36
CA ILE A 268 14.20 0.45 16.03
C ILE A 268 14.93 -0.20 17.19
N THR A 269 14.49 0.06 18.42
CA THR A 269 15.05 -0.55 19.63
C THR A 269 14.05 -1.52 20.26
N PRO A 270 14.22 -2.84 20.10
CA PRO A 270 13.37 -3.84 20.74
C PRO A 270 13.52 -3.78 22.26
N MET A 271 12.41 -3.67 23.00
CA MET A 271 12.41 -3.67 24.47
C MET A 271 12.15 -5.07 25.05
N LEU A 272 11.61 -5.98 24.24
CA LEU A 272 11.39 -7.38 24.60
C LEU A 272 11.94 -8.26 23.47
N PRO A 273 12.50 -9.45 23.75
CA PRO A 273 12.87 -10.41 22.73
C PRO A 273 11.59 -10.83 21.96
N LEU A 274 11.58 -10.59 20.64
CA LEU A 274 10.47 -10.99 19.76
C LEU A 274 10.52 -12.49 19.38
N GLU A 275 11.44 -13.26 19.97
CA GLU A 275 11.65 -14.69 19.67
C GLU A 275 10.48 -15.60 20.07
N ASP A 276 9.54 -15.11 20.88
CA ASP A 276 8.38 -15.87 21.36
C ASP A 276 7.04 -15.40 20.76
N ALA A 277 7.04 -14.64 19.66
CA ALA A 277 5.80 -14.33 18.96
C ALA A 277 5.28 -15.60 18.27
N PRO A 278 4.04 -16.08 18.59
CA PRO A 278 3.48 -17.23 17.92
C PRO A 278 3.37 -16.92 16.41
N THR A 279 4.10 -17.68 15.61
CA THR A 279 3.89 -17.72 14.15
C THR A 279 2.61 -18.53 13.92
N GLU A 280 1.47 -17.85 13.70
CA GLU A 280 0.26 -18.47 13.16
C GLU A 280 0.37 -18.67 11.64
#